data_2c77a282575c053bbfa7f44e776ee403
#
_entry.id   2c77a282575c053bbfa7f44e776ee403
#
_cell.length_a   1.000
_cell.length_b   1.000
_cell.length_c   1.000
_cell.angle_alpha   90.00
_cell.angle_beta   90.00
_cell.angle_gamma   90.00
#
_symmetry.space_group_name_H-M   'P 1'
#
loop_
_entity.id
_entity.type
_entity.pdbx_description
1 polymer ?
#
loop_
_entity_poly.entity_id
_entity_poly.type
_entity_poly.pdbx_seq_one_letter_code
_entity_poly.pdbx_strand_id
1 'polypeptide(L)'
;MGVDEAFNSWWKNEVPEKQLFNSESCHYASNKMEEIDFAWNYLSGTGALTEGDLKQFVHDGLVDLIVHEVGHTLGLRHNFKASTIFTSEQLKNKEFTDEHGITGSVMDYNPVNLSSDKNKKGNYFQTKLGYYDYWAIVM
;
A
#
# COMPACT_ATOMS: atom_id res chain seq x y z
N MET A 1 -16.41 -14.75 8.86
CA MET A 1 -16.36 -14.03 7.56
C MET A 1 -14.95 -13.56 7.37
N GLY A 2 -14.27 -14.11 6.38
CA GLY A 2 -12.91 -13.68 6.04
C GLY A 2 -12.90 -12.27 5.45
N VAL A 3 -11.75 -11.57 5.52
CA VAL A 3 -11.56 -10.25 4.87
C VAL A 3 -11.90 -10.34 3.39
N ASP A 4 -11.61 -11.49 2.76
CA ASP A 4 -11.91 -11.79 1.37
C ASP A 4 -13.39 -11.71 1.02
N GLU A 5 -14.29 -12.22 1.86
CA GLU A 5 -15.72 -12.20 1.55
C GLU A 5 -16.31 -10.80 1.67
N ALA A 6 -15.92 -10.04 2.70
CA ALA A 6 -16.40 -8.69 2.90
C ALA A 6 -15.85 -7.74 1.84
N PHE A 7 -14.56 -7.84 1.51
CA PHE A 7 -13.90 -7.00 0.51
C PHE A 7 -14.34 -7.37 -0.91
N ASN A 8 -14.35 -8.65 -1.25
CA ASN A 8 -14.79 -9.11 -2.58
C ASN A 8 -16.28 -8.82 -2.82
N SER A 9 -17.12 -8.88 -1.78
CA SER A 9 -18.53 -8.51 -1.87
C SER A 9 -18.70 -7.01 -2.13
N TRP A 10 -17.96 -6.17 -1.40
CA TRP A 10 -17.98 -4.72 -1.60
C TRP A 10 -17.42 -4.32 -2.97
N TRP A 11 -16.24 -4.82 -3.32
CA TRP A 11 -15.56 -4.51 -4.58
C TRP A 11 -16.36 -4.92 -5.81
N LYS A 12 -16.96 -6.12 -5.81
CA LYS A 12 -17.76 -6.62 -6.94
C LYS A 12 -19.09 -5.89 -7.14
N ASN A 13 -19.68 -5.35 -6.08
CA ASN A 13 -20.98 -4.72 -6.13
C ASN A 13 -20.95 -3.21 -6.34
N GLU A 14 -19.89 -2.52 -5.89
CA GLU A 14 -19.81 -1.07 -5.88
C GLU A 14 -18.97 -0.48 -7.04
N VAL A 15 -18.13 -1.30 -7.68
CA VAL A 15 -17.22 -0.82 -8.72
C VAL A 15 -17.51 -1.54 -10.04
N PRO A 16 -18.10 -0.87 -11.04
CA PRO A 16 -18.24 -1.45 -12.38
C PRO A 16 -16.85 -1.68 -12.98
N GLU A 17 -16.51 -2.95 -13.22
CA GLU A 17 -15.22 -3.46 -13.66
C GLU A 17 -14.64 -2.78 -14.93
N LYS A 18 -15.47 -2.06 -15.68
CA LYS A 18 -15.10 -1.43 -16.97
C LYS A 18 -14.86 0.08 -16.96
N GLN A 19 -15.15 0.80 -15.90
CA GLN A 19 -15.09 2.28 -15.91
C GLN A 19 -13.93 2.92 -15.14
N LEU A 20 -13.31 2.21 -14.22
CA LEU A 20 -12.22 2.77 -13.40
C LEU A 20 -10.82 2.61 -13.99
N PHE A 21 -10.61 1.70 -14.93
CA PHE A 21 -9.28 1.34 -15.41
C PHE A 21 -9.14 1.38 -16.93
N ASN A 22 -9.53 2.49 -17.55
CA ASN A 22 -9.20 2.73 -18.95
C ASN A 22 -7.89 3.49 -19.13
N SER A 23 -6.95 3.34 -18.19
CA SER A 23 -5.55 3.64 -18.43
C SER A 23 -4.87 2.35 -18.83
N GLU A 24 -4.30 2.32 -20.02
CA GLU A 24 -3.52 1.18 -20.51
C GLU A 24 -2.58 0.69 -19.40
N SER A 25 -2.97 -0.44 -18.76
CA SER A 25 -2.13 -1.27 -17.88
C SER A 25 -1.73 -0.77 -16.49
N CYS A 26 -2.60 -0.17 -15.68
CA CYS A 26 -2.32 -0.15 -14.24
C CYS A 26 -2.77 -1.47 -13.59
N HIS A 27 -1.82 -2.31 -13.18
CA HIS A 27 -2.07 -3.57 -12.46
C HIS A 27 -1.88 -3.44 -10.96
N TYR A 28 -1.73 -2.21 -10.44
CA TYR A 28 -1.43 -1.98 -9.03
C TYR A 28 -2.48 -2.58 -8.11
N ALA A 29 -3.76 -2.36 -8.40
CA ALA A 29 -4.85 -2.86 -7.58
C ALA A 29 -4.84 -4.39 -7.46
N SER A 30 -4.72 -5.11 -8.57
CA SER A 30 -4.68 -6.57 -8.55
C SER A 30 -3.45 -7.12 -7.82
N ASN A 31 -2.28 -6.55 -8.09
CA ASN A 31 -1.04 -6.96 -7.44
C ASN A 31 -1.07 -6.66 -5.93
N LYS A 32 -1.57 -5.49 -5.54
CA LYS A 32 -1.68 -5.10 -4.14
C LYS A 32 -2.63 -6.00 -3.36
N MET A 33 -3.71 -6.44 -3.97
CA MET A 33 -4.65 -7.38 -3.34
C MET A 33 -4.00 -8.74 -3.06
N GLU A 34 -3.25 -9.27 -4.01
CA GLU A 34 -2.50 -10.53 -3.80
C GLU A 34 -1.44 -10.38 -2.71
N GLU A 35 -0.76 -9.24 -2.65
CA GLU A 35 0.23 -8.95 -1.61
C GLU A 35 -0.41 -8.80 -0.22
N ILE A 36 -1.56 -8.13 -0.13
CA ILE A 36 -2.31 -7.98 1.12
C ILE A 36 -2.75 -9.35 1.62
N ASP A 37 -3.28 -10.22 0.76
CA ASP A 37 -3.69 -11.58 1.13
C ASP A 37 -2.49 -12.42 1.61
N PHE A 38 -1.40 -12.39 0.88
CA PHE A 38 -0.17 -13.06 1.29
C PHE A 38 0.32 -12.57 2.66
N ALA A 39 0.44 -11.25 2.83
CA ALA A 39 0.92 -10.65 4.06
C ALA A 39 -0.02 -10.90 5.24
N TRP A 40 -1.33 -10.88 5.02
CA TRP A 40 -2.35 -11.25 6.00
C TRP A 40 -2.15 -12.68 6.51
N ASN A 41 -2.04 -13.63 5.59
CA ASN A 41 -1.86 -15.03 5.93
C ASN A 41 -0.54 -15.25 6.69
N TYR A 42 0.54 -14.59 6.26
CA TYR A 42 1.84 -14.64 6.94
C TYR A 42 1.77 -14.07 8.36
N LEU A 43 1.24 -12.88 8.54
CA LEU A 43 1.17 -12.20 9.83
C LEU A 43 0.20 -12.88 10.80
N SER A 44 -0.93 -13.36 10.32
CA SER A 44 -1.89 -14.15 11.12
C SER A 44 -1.29 -15.49 11.56
N GLY A 45 -0.61 -16.19 10.67
CA GLY A 45 0.04 -17.46 10.96
C GLY A 45 1.19 -17.36 11.96
N THR A 46 1.87 -16.24 12.01
CA THR A 46 2.97 -15.99 12.96
C THR A 46 2.49 -15.48 14.32
N GLY A 47 1.21 -15.14 14.46
CA GLY A 47 0.66 -14.50 15.67
C GLY A 47 1.25 -13.11 15.94
N ALA A 48 1.78 -12.46 14.91
CA ALA A 48 2.47 -11.18 15.02
C ALA A 48 1.52 -9.98 15.21
N LEU A 49 0.23 -10.16 14.94
CA LEU A 49 -0.78 -9.11 14.99
C LEU A 49 -1.96 -9.51 15.88
N THR A 50 -2.48 -8.54 16.63
CA THR A 50 -3.77 -8.63 17.32
C THR A 50 -4.92 -8.39 16.33
N GLU A 51 -6.17 -8.65 16.76
CA GLU A 51 -7.34 -8.33 15.92
C GLU A 51 -7.44 -6.84 15.58
N GLY A 52 -7.06 -5.97 16.51
CA GLY A 52 -7.01 -4.53 16.26
C GLY A 52 -5.96 -4.14 15.21
N ASP A 53 -4.76 -4.75 15.30
CA ASP A 53 -3.69 -4.54 14.31
C ASP A 53 -4.10 -5.03 12.92
N LEU A 54 -4.85 -6.13 12.84
CA LEU A 54 -5.36 -6.65 11.57
C LEU A 54 -6.34 -5.69 10.88
N LYS A 55 -7.23 -5.05 11.66
CA LYS A 55 -8.14 -4.02 11.12
C LYS A 55 -7.37 -2.82 10.58
N GLN A 56 -6.36 -2.35 11.32
CA GLN A 56 -5.49 -1.26 10.88
C GLN A 56 -4.68 -1.63 9.64
N PHE A 57 -4.17 -2.87 9.58
CA PHE A 57 -3.46 -3.39 8.41
C PHE A 57 -4.31 -3.33 7.14
N VAL A 58 -5.56 -3.78 7.19
CA VAL A 58 -6.48 -3.71 6.05
C VAL A 58 -6.79 -2.26 5.67
N HIS A 59 -7.07 -1.41 6.67
CA HIS A 59 -7.33 0.00 6.46
C HIS A 59 -6.15 0.67 5.73
N ASP A 60 -4.93 0.45 6.18
CA ASP A 60 -3.74 1.08 5.60
C ASP A 60 -3.44 0.55 4.19
N GLY A 61 -3.71 -0.73 3.93
CA GLY A 61 -3.63 -1.30 2.58
C GLY A 61 -4.64 -0.68 1.60
N LEU A 62 -5.85 -0.39 2.07
CA LEU A 62 -6.85 0.32 1.28
C LEU A 62 -6.45 1.79 1.04
N VAL A 63 -5.90 2.46 2.03
CA VAL A 63 -5.39 3.83 1.87
C VAL A 63 -4.27 3.87 0.84
N ASP A 64 -3.29 2.95 0.90
CA ASP A 64 -2.21 2.81 -0.08
C ASP A 64 -2.77 2.70 -1.51
N LEU A 65 -3.72 1.79 -1.71
CA LEU A 65 -4.38 1.62 -3.01
C LEU A 65 -5.10 2.90 -3.48
N ILE A 66 -5.90 3.51 -2.60
CA ILE A 66 -6.70 4.70 -2.96
C ILE A 66 -5.81 5.89 -3.31
N VAL A 67 -4.76 6.15 -2.55
CA VAL A 67 -3.87 7.29 -2.84
C VAL A 67 -3.13 7.11 -4.17
N HIS A 68 -2.79 5.88 -4.53
CA HIS A 68 -2.22 5.55 -5.84
C HIS A 68 -3.21 5.88 -6.98
N GLU A 69 -4.44 5.38 -6.89
CA GLU A 69 -5.46 5.60 -7.92
C GLU A 69 -5.87 7.09 -8.02
N VAL A 70 -5.97 7.79 -6.88
CA VAL A 70 -6.19 9.25 -6.87
C VAL A 70 -5.03 9.98 -7.56
N GLY A 71 -3.79 9.53 -7.36
CA GLY A 71 -2.62 10.06 -8.07
C GLY A 71 -2.80 10.02 -9.58
N HIS A 72 -3.31 8.93 -10.14
CA HIS A 72 -3.65 8.84 -11.57
C HIS A 72 -4.72 9.84 -12.00
N THR A 73 -5.74 10.07 -11.18
CA THR A 73 -6.78 11.07 -11.48
C THR A 73 -6.24 12.51 -11.51
N LEU A 74 -5.15 12.76 -10.80
CA LEU A 74 -4.42 14.03 -10.82
C LEU A 74 -3.41 14.13 -11.98
N GLY A 75 -3.32 13.10 -12.84
CA GLY A 75 -2.43 13.07 -13.98
C GLY A 75 -1.01 12.56 -13.68
N LEU A 76 -0.77 12.06 -12.46
CA LEU A 76 0.53 11.49 -12.13
C LEU A 76 0.72 10.13 -12.82
N ARG A 77 1.97 9.87 -13.23
CA ARG A 77 2.38 8.61 -13.83
C ARG A 77 3.16 7.77 -12.82
N HIS A 78 3.25 6.46 -13.07
CA HIS A 78 4.08 5.57 -12.27
C HIS A 78 5.50 6.08 -12.11
N ASN A 79 6.03 5.94 -10.88
CA ASN A 79 7.41 6.29 -10.53
C ASN A 79 8.08 5.14 -9.77
N PHE A 80 8.51 4.12 -10.52
CA PHE A 80 9.14 2.91 -9.95
C PHE A 80 10.55 3.16 -9.36
N LYS A 81 11.08 4.35 -9.52
CA LYS A 81 12.35 4.74 -8.90
C LYS A 81 12.17 5.19 -7.44
N ALA A 82 10.95 5.49 -7.04
CA ALA A 82 10.67 6.07 -5.73
C ALA A 82 11.03 5.14 -4.57
N SER A 83 10.93 3.82 -4.73
CA SER A 83 11.32 2.83 -3.72
C SER A 83 12.83 2.76 -3.46
N THR A 84 13.66 3.40 -4.27
CA THR A 84 15.12 3.37 -4.11
C THR A 84 15.67 4.40 -3.12
N ILE A 85 14.83 5.31 -2.61
CA ILE A 85 15.31 6.45 -1.79
C ILE A 85 15.55 6.09 -0.33
N PHE A 86 14.95 5.03 0.18
CA PHE A 86 15.09 4.62 1.57
C PHE A 86 15.89 3.32 1.70
N THR A 87 16.69 3.24 2.76
CA THR A 87 17.46 2.04 3.08
C THR A 87 16.59 1.02 3.82
N SER A 88 17.00 -0.25 3.78
CA SER A 88 16.32 -1.32 4.53
C SER A 88 16.24 -1.03 6.04
N GLU A 89 17.23 -0.37 6.62
CA GLU A 89 17.20 0.00 8.05
C GLU A 89 16.19 1.10 8.33
N GLN A 90 16.03 2.08 7.43
CA GLN A 90 14.98 3.10 7.53
C GLN A 90 13.59 2.49 7.42
N LEU A 91 13.38 1.54 6.51
CA LEU A 91 12.10 0.86 6.32
C LEU A 91 11.70 -0.03 7.51
N LYS A 92 12.64 -0.46 8.34
CA LYS A 92 12.39 -1.19 9.60
C LYS A 92 12.16 -0.29 10.81
N ASN A 93 12.33 1.01 10.66
CA ASN A 93 12.17 1.98 11.74
C ASN A 93 10.76 2.58 11.71
N LYS A 94 9.97 2.32 12.78
CA LYS A 94 8.58 2.79 12.87
C LYS A 94 8.47 4.31 12.85
N GLU A 95 9.30 5.01 13.63
CA GLU A 95 9.29 6.48 13.69
C GLU A 95 9.62 7.10 12.33
N PHE A 96 10.61 6.52 11.63
CA PHE A 96 10.98 6.95 10.29
C PHE A 96 9.83 6.78 9.31
N THR A 97 9.20 5.60 9.29
CA THR A 97 8.10 5.32 8.35
C THR A 97 6.81 6.06 8.71
N ASP A 98 6.60 6.41 9.98
CA ASP A 98 5.51 7.29 10.40
C ASP A 98 5.70 8.73 9.87
N GLU A 99 6.93 9.19 9.79
CA GLU A 99 7.24 10.53 9.29
C GLU A 99 7.28 10.60 7.76
N HIS A 100 7.97 9.64 7.11
CA HIS A 100 8.34 9.71 5.70
C HIS A 100 7.58 8.76 4.79
N GLY A 101 6.81 7.79 5.34
CA GLY A 101 6.25 6.68 4.56
C GLY A 101 7.30 5.62 4.23
N ILE A 102 6.98 4.72 3.31
CA ILE A 102 7.85 3.60 2.91
C ILE A 102 8.46 3.75 1.51
N THR A 103 8.02 4.75 0.75
CA THR A 103 8.54 5.07 -0.58
C THR A 103 8.48 6.58 -0.84
N GLY A 104 9.19 7.04 -1.85
CA GLY A 104 9.22 8.46 -2.24
C GLY A 104 8.01 8.93 -3.04
N SER A 105 7.10 8.04 -3.43
CA SER A 105 5.91 8.38 -4.20
C SER A 105 4.82 7.35 -4.02
N VAL A 106 3.57 7.80 -3.93
CA VAL A 106 2.38 6.94 -4.00
C VAL A 106 2.20 6.30 -5.38
N MET A 107 2.94 6.75 -6.39
CA MET A 107 2.89 6.23 -7.75
C MET A 107 3.86 5.07 -8.00
N ASP A 108 4.51 4.56 -6.97
CA ASP A 108 5.33 3.36 -7.04
C ASP A 108 4.48 2.09 -6.84
N TYR A 109 4.96 0.96 -7.34
CA TYR A 109 4.44 -0.37 -7.03
C TYR A 109 5.19 -0.96 -5.84
N ASN A 110 5.16 -0.23 -4.72
CA ASN A 110 5.85 -0.67 -3.51
C ASN A 110 5.20 -1.93 -2.93
N PRO A 111 6.00 -2.97 -2.63
CA PRO A 111 5.47 -4.16 -1.96
C PRO A 111 5.09 -3.85 -0.51
N VAL A 112 4.31 -4.74 0.11
CA VAL A 112 4.07 -4.69 1.56
C VAL A 112 5.41 -4.78 2.28
N ASN A 113 5.70 -3.81 3.15
CA ASN A 113 6.97 -3.72 3.89
C ASN A 113 7.00 -4.73 5.05
N LEU A 114 7.35 -5.96 4.74
CA LEU A 114 7.47 -7.03 5.73
C LEU A 114 8.90 -7.09 6.28
N SER A 115 9.04 -7.20 7.60
CA SER A 115 10.31 -7.42 8.27
C SER A 115 10.40 -8.84 8.83
N SER A 116 11.53 -9.50 8.61
CA SER A 116 11.84 -10.77 9.26
C SER A 116 12.17 -10.61 10.76
N ASP A 117 12.54 -9.41 11.19
CA ASP A 117 12.78 -9.08 12.59
C ASP A 117 11.50 -8.60 13.25
N LYS A 118 10.96 -9.42 14.15
CA LYS A 118 9.72 -9.11 14.88
C LYS A 118 9.79 -7.86 15.74
N ASN A 119 10.99 -7.44 16.13
CA ASN A 119 11.22 -6.28 16.98
C ASN A 119 11.52 -4.98 16.21
N LYS A 120 11.76 -5.09 14.90
CA LYS A 120 12.12 -3.97 14.03
C LYS A 120 11.21 -3.97 12.80
N LYS A 121 10.07 -3.32 12.92
CA LYS A 121 9.11 -3.19 11.82
C LYS A 121 8.67 -1.75 11.66
N GLY A 122 8.75 -1.23 10.44
CA GLY A 122 8.11 0.02 10.04
C GLY A 122 6.65 -0.19 9.64
N ASN A 123 6.05 0.82 9.05
CA ASN A 123 4.71 0.71 8.47
C ASN A 123 4.70 -0.28 7.31
N TYR A 124 3.59 -0.99 7.14
CA TYR A 124 3.44 -1.98 6.08
C TYR A 124 3.17 -1.36 4.72
N PHE A 125 2.49 -0.21 4.69
CA PHE A 125 1.94 0.41 3.50
C PHE A 125 2.31 1.88 3.37
N GLN A 126 2.21 2.41 2.15
CA GLN A 126 2.39 3.83 1.85
C GLN A 126 1.07 4.58 2.08
N THR A 127 0.90 5.18 3.24
CA THR A 127 -0.31 5.92 3.60
C THR A 127 -0.13 7.44 3.53
N LYS A 128 1.00 7.90 3.01
CA LYS A 128 1.39 9.31 2.91
C LYS A 128 1.91 9.66 1.53
N LEU A 129 1.79 10.93 1.16
CA LEU A 129 2.48 11.43 -0.02
C LEU A 129 3.99 11.38 0.19
N GLY A 130 4.72 10.94 -0.84
CA GLY A 130 6.17 10.94 -0.85
C GLY A 130 6.73 12.28 -1.35
N TYR A 131 8.06 12.45 -1.23
CA TYR A 131 8.75 13.68 -1.67
C TYR A 131 8.52 14.02 -3.14
N TYR A 132 8.48 12.99 -4.00
CA TYR A 132 8.22 13.19 -5.42
C TYR A 132 6.79 13.69 -5.69
N ASP A 133 5.81 13.22 -4.94
CA ASP A 133 4.41 13.61 -5.11
C ASP A 133 4.22 15.10 -4.82
N TYR A 134 4.81 15.59 -3.73
CA TYR A 134 4.81 17.02 -3.42
C TYR A 134 5.47 17.85 -4.52
N TRP A 135 6.60 17.40 -5.01
CA TRP A 135 7.29 18.09 -6.11
C TRP A 135 6.43 18.08 -7.38
N ALA A 136 5.85 16.96 -7.75
CA ALA A 136 5.09 16.81 -8.98
C ALA A 136 3.74 17.59 -8.98
N ILE A 137 3.15 17.81 -7.80
CA ILE A 137 1.88 18.56 -7.68
C ILE A 137 2.12 20.08 -7.66
N VAL A 138 3.27 20.53 -7.13
CA VAL A 138 3.58 21.96 -6.99
C VAL A 138 4.16 22.55 -8.30
N MET A 139 4.78 21.76 -9.15
CA MET A 139 5.36 22.18 -10.43
C MET A 139 4.31 22.29 -11.54
#